data_a2c81ae57c81004dcccbf7d32262cf00
#
_entry.id   a2c81ae57c81004dcccbf7d32262cf00
#
_cell.length_a   1.000
_cell.length_b   1.000
_cell.length_c   1.000
_cell.angle_alpha   90.00
_cell.angle_beta   90.00
_cell.angle_gamma   90.00
#
_symmetry.space_group_name_H-M   'P 1'
#
loop_
_entity.id
_entity.type
_entity.pdbx_description
1 polymer ?
#
loop_
_entity_poly.entity_id
_entity_poly.type
_entity_poly.pdbx_seq_one_letter_code
_entity_poly.pdbx_strand_id
1 'polypeptide(L)'
;MDGQTCLFRQAKHTPKKIGQFAALWKRPAMSGEIAPFDRDDGIDKVIILAEEHPRFGVFVFPCRLLVEKDIFSEKSIGGKHAFRVYAPWVMPSAAQAKRAKIWQCAHFAELTDTTQGLAQLAKVL
;
A
#
# COMPACT_ATOMS: atom_id res chain seq x y z
N MET A 1 -9.86 -13.82 1.55
CA MET A 1 -9.10 -14.25 2.72
C MET A 1 -10.09 -14.50 3.84
N ASP A 2 -9.93 -15.59 4.53
CA ASP A 2 -10.93 -16.09 5.47
C ASP A 2 -11.23 -15.09 6.58
N GLY A 3 -12.48 -14.60 6.61
CA GLY A 3 -12.96 -13.72 7.66
C GLY A 3 -12.32 -12.34 7.70
N GLN A 4 -11.48 -11.98 6.72
CA GLN A 4 -10.82 -10.69 6.68
C GLN A 4 -11.38 -9.81 5.56
N THR A 5 -11.46 -8.51 5.85
CA THR A 5 -11.82 -7.51 4.85
C THR A 5 -10.55 -6.93 4.25
N CYS A 6 -10.39 -7.12 2.95
CA CYS A 6 -9.24 -6.63 2.22
C CYS A 6 -9.66 -5.57 1.22
N LEU A 7 -8.95 -4.45 1.22
CA LEU A 7 -9.14 -3.39 0.26
C LEU A 7 -8.05 -3.50 -0.81
N PHE A 8 -8.46 -3.45 -2.08
CA PHE A 8 -7.50 -3.57 -3.19
C PHE A 8 -7.34 -2.24 -3.91
N ARG A 9 -6.09 -1.89 -4.22
CA ARG A 9 -5.76 -0.70 -5.02
C ARG A 9 -4.67 -1.03 -6.02
N GLN A 10 -4.65 -0.33 -7.13
CA GLN A 10 -3.56 -0.39 -8.09
C GLN A 10 -2.77 0.92 -8.03
N ALA A 11 -1.46 0.80 -7.79
CA ALA A 11 -0.58 1.95 -7.82
C ALA A 11 -0.34 2.39 -9.27
N LYS A 12 -0.05 3.68 -9.45
CA LYS A 12 0.12 4.28 -10.77
C LYS A 12 1.42 5.05 -10.85
N HIS A 13 2.06 4.97 -12.02
CA HIS A 13 3.19 5.83 -12.33
C HIS A 13 2.74 7.28 -12.44
N THR A 14 3.59 8.19 -11.97
CA THR A 14 3.37 9.62 -12.16
C THR A 14 4.61 10.22 -12.80
N PRO A 15 4.44 11.22 -13.69
CA PRO A 15 5.59 11.85 -14.34
C PRO A 15 6.55 12.45 -13.33
N LYS A 16 7.85 12.31 -13.58
CA LYS A 16 8.93 12.98 -12.85
C LYS A 16 9.10 12.58 -11.39
N LYS A 17 8.41 11.54 -10.91
CA LYS A 17 8.58 11.07 -9.53
C LYS A 17 8.90 9.59 -9.50
N ILE A 18 9.83 9.23 -8.61
CA ILE A 18 10.20 7.83 -8.37
C ILE A 18 9.12 7.18 -7.49
N GLY A 19 8.91 5.88 -7.71
CA GLY A 19 7.87 5.14 -7.03
C GLY A 19 6.53 5.30 -7.73
N GLN A 20 5.51 4.70 -7.16
CA GLN A 20 4.17 4.74 -7.73
C GLN A 20 3.19 5.32 -6.71
N PHE A 21 2.19 6.02 -7.22
CA PHE A 21 1.18 6.69 -6.42
C PHE A 21 0.04 5.73 -6.11
N ALA A 22 -0.31 5.59 -4.84
CA ALA A 22 -1.43 4.78 -4.38
C ALA A 22 -2.45 5.68 -3.70
N ALA A 23 -3.62 5.82 -4.32
CA ALA A 23 -4.73 6.55 -3.73
C ALA A 23 -5.42 5.66 -2.70
N LEU A 24 -5.69 6.21 -1.51
CA LEU A 24 -6.24 5.43 -0.41
C LEU A 24 -7.11 6.36 0.45
N TRP A 25 -8.34 6.60 -0.01
CA TRP A 25 -9.25 7.51 0.65
C TRP A 25 -10.69 7.02 0.52
N LYS A 26 -11.53 7.52 1.42
CA LYS A 26 -12.95 7.25 1.42
C LYS A 26 -13.73 8.57 1.38
N ARG A 27 -15.01 8.45 1.08
CA ARG A 27 -15.93 9.60 1.13
C ARG A 27 -16.99 9.29 2.17
N PRO A 28 -16.82 9.78 3.41
CA PRO A 28 -17.71 9.41 4.52
C PRO A 28 -19.16 9.84 4.33
N ALA A 29 -19.39 10.95 3.64
CA ALA A 29 -20.72 11.43 3.34
C ALA A 29 -20.90 11.58 1.84
N MET A 30 -22.14 11.46 1.36
CA MET A 30 -22.42 11.48 -0.07
C MET A 30 -21.97 12.75 -0.77
N SER A 31 -22.02 13.88 -0.08
CA SER A 31 -21.58 15.17 -0.61
C SER A 31 -20.31 15.66 0.08
N GLY A 32 -19.71 14.85 0.91
CA GLY A 32 -18.62 15.25 1.75
C GLY A 32 -17.27 15.23 1.09
N GLU A 33 -16.32 15.76 1.80
CA GLU A 33 -14.92 15.72 1.42
C GLU A 33 -14.37 14.32 1.55
N ILE A 34 -13.27 14.05 0.85
CA ILE A 34 -12.56 12.79 1.01
C ILE A 34 -11.83 12.78 2.36
N ALA A 35 -11.63 11.59 2.89
CA ALA A 35 -10.94 11.41 4.16
C ALA A 35 -10.05 10.17 4.09
N PRO A 36 -8.99 10.09 4.91
CA PRO A 36 -8.24 8.85 5.05
C PRO A 36 -9.16 7.74 5.57
N PHE A 37 -8.82 6.49 5.23
CA PHE A 37 -9.42 5.36 5.95
C PHE A 37 -8.97 5.42 7.41
N ASP A 38 -9.84 4.98 8.30
CA ASP A 38 -9.60 4.99 9.74
C ASP A 38 -9.42 3.57 10.27
N ARG A 39 -8.73 3.46 11.39
CA ARG A 39 -8.55 2.19 12.07
C ARG A 39 -9.86 1.44 12.29
N ASP A 40 -10.94 2.17 12.58
CA ASP A 40 -12.24 1.60 12.91
C ASP A 40 -13.11 1.31 11.68
N ASP A 41 -12.60 1.47 10.46
CA ASP A 41 -13.37 1.20 9.25
C ASP A 41 -13.54 -0.28 8.93
N GLY A 42 -12.94 -1.16 9.72
CA GLY A 42 -13.10 -2.61 9.54
C GLY A 42 -12.26 -3.21 8.43
N ILE A 43 -11.25 -2.48 7.95
CA ILE A 43 -10.33 -2.98 6.92
C ILE A 43 -9.16 -3.67 7.61
N ASP A 44 -8.98 -4.95 7.35
CA ASP A 44 -7.90 -5.72 7.95
C ASP A 44 -6.58 -5.55 7.21
N LYS A 45 -6.65 -5.51 5.87
CA LYS A 45 -5.47 -5.40 5.02
C LYS A 45 -5.76 -4.56 3.80
N VAL A 46 -4.72 -3.89 3.31
CA VAL A 46 -4.74 -3.19 2.02
C VAL A 46 -3.75 -3.89 1.11
N ILE A 47 -4.21 -4.29 -0.07
CA ILE A 47 -3.39 -4.95 -1.08
C ILE A 47 -3.19 -3.96 -2.22
N ILE A 48 -1.94 -3.64 -2.52
CA ILE A 48 -1.60 -2.66 -3.56
C ILE A 48 -0.78 -3.34 -4.65
N LEU A 49 -1.33 -3.39 -5.86
CA LEU A 49 -0.62 -3.89 -7.03
C LEU A 49 0.33 -2.83 -7.55
N ALA A 50 1.59 -3.22 -7.73
CA ALA A 50 2.61 -2.39 -8.37
C ALA A 50 3.13 -3.12 -9.59
N GLU A 51 3.05 -2.46 -10.75
CA GLU A 51 3.46 -3.06 -12.01
C GLU A 51 4.41 -2.11 -12.74
N GLU A 52 5.54 -2.67 -13.21
CA GLU A 52 6.48 -1.99 -14.09
C GLU A 52 6.98 -3.05 -15.07
N HIS A 53 6.21 -3.17 -16.15
CA HIS A 53 6.37 -4.26 -17.11
C HIS A 53 7.85 -4.54 -17.44
N PRO A 54 8.34 -5.80 -17.42
CA PRO A 54 7.56 -7.03 -17.24
C PRO A 54 7.41 -7.46 -15.77
N ARG A 55 7.84 -6.64 -14.81
CA ARG A 55 7.80 -6.99 -13.38
C ARG A 55 6.51 -6.49 -12.73
N PHE A 56 5.97 -7.27 -11.81
CA PHE A 56 4.83 -6.86 -11.01
C PHE A 56 4.78 -7.65 -9.70
N GLY A 57 4.05 -7.10 -8.76
CA GLY A 57 3.84 -7.72 -7.47
C GLY A 57 2.84 -6.96 -6.63
N VAL A 58 2.67 -7.40 -5.40
CA VAL A 58 1.71 -6.79 -4.49
C VAL A 58 2.36 -6.48 -3.15
N PHE A 59 1.99 -5.32 -2.60
CA PHE A 59 2.19 -5.01 -1.20
C PHE A 59 0.96 -5.47 -0.43
N VAL A 60 1.15 -6.10 0.72
CA VAL A 60 0.07 -6.49 1.62
C VAL A 60 0.32 -5.83 2.96
N PHE A 61 -0.40 -4.75 3.24
CA PHE A 61 -0.21 -3.95 4.43
C PHE A 61 -1.33 -4.21 5.44
N PRO A 62 -1.01 -4.74 6.62
CA PRO A 62 -2.02 -4.88 7.67
C PRO A 62 -2.44 -3.52 8.22
N CYS A 63 -3.67 -3.44 8.69
CA CYS A 63 -4.23 -2.19 9.23
C CYS A 63 -3.32 -1.54 10.28
N ARG A 64 -2.81 -2.32 11.25
CA ARG A 64 -1.96 -1.79 12.31
C ARG A 64 -0.71 -1.07 11.78
N LEU A 65 -0.14 -1.59 10.68
CA LEU A 65 1.03 -0.96 10.06
C LEU A 65 0.67 0.38 9.45
N LEU A 66 -0.48 0.45 8.78
CA LEU A 66 -0.93 1.68 8.14
C LEU A 66 -1.29 2.75 9.16
N VAL A 67 -1.80 2.36 10.31
CA VAL A 67 -2.01 3.29 11.43
C VAL A 67 -0.67 3.77 11.98
N GLU A 68 0.27 2.85 12.19
CA GLU A 68 1.61 3.18 12.69
C GLU A 68 2.34 4.16 11.78
N LYS A 69 2.19 4.02 10.46
CA LYS A 69 2.84 4.90 9.47
C LYS A 69 2.03 6.14 9.13
N ASP A 70 0.95 6.40 9.87
CA ASP A 70 0.10 7.57 9.70
C ASP A 70 -0.53 7.65 8.29
N ILE A 71 -0.82 6.49 7.71
CA ILE A 71 -1.55 6.39 6.44
C ILE A 71 -3.03 6.21 6.71
N PHE A 72 -3.39 5.33 7.64
CA PHE A 72 -4.74 5.28 8.20
C PHE A 72 -4.81 6.25 9.39
N SER A 73 -5.95 6.90 9.55
CA SER A 73 -6.19 7.71 10.74
C SER A 73 -6.55 6.84 11.93
N GLU A 74 -6.43 7.38 13.13
CA GLU A 74 -6.91 6.76 14.35
C GLU A 74 -7.82 7.74 15.08
N LYS A 75 -9.06 7.32 15.32
CA LYS A 75 -10.09 8.20 15.91
C LYS A 75 -10.24 9.50 15.11
N SER A 76 -10.17 9.37 13.79
CA SER A 76 -10.28 10.48 12.84
C SER A 76 -9.14 11.51 12.93
N ILE A 77 -8.03 11.16 13.57
CA ILE A 77 -6.85 12.02 13.68
C ILE A 77 -5.72 11.43 12.82
N GLY A 78 -5.10 12.29 12.02
CA GLY A 78 -4.00 11.90 11.15
C GLY A 78 -4.46 11.22 9.87
N GLY A 79 -3.58 10.41 9.29
CA GLY A 79 -3.85 9.70 8.06
C GLY A 79 -3.55 10.50 6.81
N LYS A 80 -3.60 9.82 5.67
CA LYS A 80 -3.31 10.39 4.35
C LYS A 80 -4.34 9.95 3.33
N HIS A 81 -4.53 10.77 2.29
CA HIS A 81 -5.41 10.41 1.16
C HIS A 81 -4.68 9.56 0.13
N ALA A 82 -3.35 9.56 0.16
CA ALA A 82 -2.53 8.84 -0.80
C ALA A 82 -1.10 8.75 -0.27
N PHE A 83 -0.35 7.81 -0.79
CA PHE A 83 1.08 7.72 -0.48
C PHE A 83 1.80 7.04 -1.64
N ARG A 84 3.14 7.11 -1.61
CA ARG A 84 3.94 6.45 -2.63
C ARG A 84 4.43 5.11 -2.15
N VAL A 85 4.43 4.14 -3.06
CA VAL A 85 4.99 2.82 -2.82
C VAL A 85 6.24 2.63 -3.67
N TYR A 86 7.21 1.90 -3.12
CA TYR A 86 8.52 1.69 -3.74
C TYR A 86 8.80 0.21 -3.81
N ALA A 87 8.58 -0.39 -4.98
CA ALA A 87 8.86 -1.80 -5.19
C ALA A 87 10.36 -2.08 -5.07
N PRO A 88 10.77 -3.33 -4.84
CA PRO A 88 12.20 -3.65 -4.65
C PRO A 88 13.11 -3.20 -5.79
N TRP A 89 12.61 -3.15 -7.01
CA TRP A 89 13.40 -2.73 -8.17
C TRP A 89 13.52 -1.21 -8.32
N VAL A 90 12.85 -0.45 -7.47
CA VAL A 90 12.91 1.02 -7.50
C VAL A 90 14.03 1.49 -6.58
N MET A 91 14.86 2.43 -7.06
CA MET A 91 16.01 2.92 -6.32
C MET A 91 15.85 4.41 -5.98
N PRO A 92 15.13 4.75 -4.90
CA PRO A 92 14.95 6.15 -4.52
C PRO A 92 16.25 6.74 -3.97
N SER A 93 16.42 8.05 -4.15
CA SER A 93 17.58 8.77 -3.63
C SER A 93 17.29 9.55 -2.35
N ALA A 94 16.06 10.05 -2.19
CA ALA A 94 15.68 10.81 -1.00
C ALA A 94 15.63 9.92 0.25
N ALA A 95 16.12 10.44 1.37
CA ALA A 95 16.20 9.67 2.61
C ALA A 95 14.83 9.16 3.08
N GLN A 96 13.80 9.99 2.98
CA GLN A 96 12.45 9.59 3.37
C GLN A 96 11.93 8.44 2.51
N ALA A 97 12.17 8.50 1.20
CA ALA A 97 11.74 7.45 0.28
C ALA A 97 12.49 6.14 0.53
N LYS A 98 13.79 6.23 0.84
CA LYS A 98 14.58 5.04 1.19
C LYS A 98 14.05 4.36 2.45
N ARG A 99 13.69 5.13 3.47
CA ARG A 99 13.09 4.59 4.70
C ARG A 99 11.74 3.93 4.41
N ALA A 100 10.92 4.59 3.59
CA ALA A 100 9.63 4.02 3.22
C ALA A 100 9.79 2.69 2.48
N LYS A 101 10.72 2.63 1.54
CA LYS A 101 11.00 1.39 0.81
C LYS A 101 11.34 0.23 1.76
N ILE A 102 12.12 0.49 2.80
CA ILE A 102 12.53 -0.56 3.73
C ILE A 102 11.33 -1.21 4.40
N TRP A 103 10.43 -0.41 4.99
CA TRP A 103 9.28 -1.02 5.67
C TRP A 103 8.24 -1.57 4.69
N GLN A 104 8.12 -0.97 3.51
CA GLN A 104 7.16 -1.44 2.50
C GLN A 104 7.57 -2.78 1.90
N CYS A 105 8.84 -2.93 1.55
CA CYS A 105 9.31 -4.15 0.90
C CYS A 105 9.29 -5.37 1.80
N ALA A 106 9.25 -5.19 3.11
CA ALA A 106 9.03 -6.29 4.05
C ALA A 106 7.65 -6.95 3.87
N HIS A 107 6.73 -6.25 3.20
CA HIS A 107 5.36 -6.72 2.96
C HIS A 107 5.05 -6.89 1.47
N PHE A 108 6.08 -7.10 0.66
CA PHE A 108 5.93 -7.20 -0.79
C PHE A 108 6.16 -8.63 -1.27
N ALA A 109 5.36 -9.05 -2.25
CA ALA A 109 5.57 -10.30 -2.97
C ALA A 109 5.62 -10.01 -4.46
N GLU A 110 6.75 -10.32 -5.09
CA GLU A 110 6.87 -10.20 -6.55
C GLU A 110 6.21 -11.41 -7.21
N LEU A 111 5.32 -11.16 -8.16
CA LEU A 111 4.53 -12.20 -8.82
C LEU A 111 4.97 -12.43 -10.27
N THR A 112 6.04 -11.79 -10.71
CA THR A 112 6.58 -11.94 -12.07
C THR A 112 6.91 -13.40 -12.39
N ASP A 113 7.52 -14.12 -11.43
CA ASP A 113 7.71 -15.55 -11.49
C ASP A 113 6.64 -16.19 -10.61
N THR A 114 5.65 -16.83 -11.22
CA THR A 114 4.49 -17.34 -10.49
C THR A 114 4.85 -18.32 -9.38
N THR A 115 5.83 -19.21 -9.62
CA THR A 115 6.21 -20.20 -8.61
C THR A 115 6.80 -19.56 -7.37
N GLN A 116 7.80 -18.68 -7.55
CA GLN A 116 8.41 -17.95 -6.44
C GLN A 116 7.45 -16.94 -5.83
N GLY A 117 6.63 -16.31 -6.69
CA GLY A 117 5.68 -15.31 -6.26
C GLY A 117 4.63 -15.86 -5.30
N LEU A 118 4.11 -17.05 -5.55
CA LEU A 118 3.14 -17.68 -4.65
C LEU A 118 3.75 -17.97 -3.28
N ALA A 119 5.01 -18.41 -3.25
CA ALA A 119 5.71 -18.66 -1.99
C ALA A 119 5.91 -17.35 -1.20
N GLN A 120 6.30 -16.26 -1.88
CA GLN A 120 6.45 -14.96 -1.23
C GLN A 120 5.12 -14.40 -0.75
N LEU A 121 4.06 -14.54 -1.55
CA LEU A 121 2.74 -14.07 -1.18
C LEU A 121 2.26 -14.74 0.10
N ALA A 122 2.48 -16.05 0.24
CA ALA A 122 2.13 -16.76 1.46
C ALA A 122 2.83 -16.19 2.70
N LYS A 123 4.06 -15.70 2.55
CA LYS A 123 4.82 -15.12 3.67
C LYS A 123 4.30 -13.77 4.11
N VAL A 124 3.72 -12.97 3.21
CA VAL A 124 3.26 -11.61 3.54
C VAL A 124 1.76 -11.55 3.84
N LEU A 125 1.03 -12.61 3.53
CA LEU A 125 -0.36 -12.71 3.91
C LEU A 125 -0.47 -13.09 5.38
#